data_f1e9fbfc0da8cc47f6a3d59d315fa5fe
#
_entry.id   f1e9fbfc0da8cc47f6a3d59d315fa5fe
#
_cell.length_a   1.000
_cell.length_b   1.000
_cell.length_c   1.000
_cell.angle_alpha   90.00
_cell.angle_beta   90.00
_cell.angle_gamma   90.00
#
_symmetry.space_group_name_H-M   'P 1'
#
loop_
_entity.id
_entity.type
_entity.pdbx_description
1 polymer ?
#
loop_
_entity_poly.entity_id
_entity_poly.type
_entity_poly.pdbx_seq_one_letter_code
_entity_poly.pdbx_strand_id
1 'polypeptide(L)'
;MITIRDIRTIVTAPRGTELVVVKVETSEPGLYGVGCATFTQRWSAVVTAVNDFLKPLLVGKAVNQINDLWQYMMSFSYWRNGPVLNNAIAGVDEALWDIKGKMAGMPVYELLGGKCREGVAAYRHADGRNFEEVEQCIQGYLDQGYRYIRVHCNTYGGNMGIMNN
;
A
#
# COMPACT_ATOMS: atom_id res chain seq x y z
N MET A 1 0.08 -11.74 -26.25
CA MET A 1 -0.57 -10.85 -25.27
C MET A 1 -0.21 -11.40 -23.88
N ILE A 2 0.40 -10.57 -23.02
CA ILE A 2 0.77 -10.96 -21.67
C ILE A 2 -0.46 -10.86 -20.78
N THR A 3 -0.74 -11.91 -20.00
CA THR A 3 -1.93 -12.01 -19.14
C THR A 3 -1.52 -12.20 -17.68
N ILE A 4 -2.44 -11.93 -16.77
CA ILE A 4 -2.32 -12.22 -15.34
C ILE A 4 -2.38 -13.75 -15.17
N ARG A 5 -1.30 -14.34 -14.66
CA ARG A 5 -1.23 -15.78 -14.36
C ARG A 5 -1.69 -16.09 -12.95
N ASP A 6 -1.27 -15.26 -12.00
CA ASP A 6 -1.60 -15.41 -10.60
C ASP A 6 -1.54 -14.08 -9.85
N ILE A 7 -2.28 -13.99 -8.76
CA ILE A 7 -2.22 -12.88 -7.80
C ILE A 7 -2.05 -13.47 -6.42
N ARG A 8 -1.04 -13.02 -5.70
CA ARG A 8 -0.74 -13.47 -4.33
C ARG A 8 -0.60 -12.30 -3.39
N THR A 9 -1.07 -12.49 -2.17
CA THR A 9 -0.81 -11.57 -1.05
C THR A 9 0.35 -12.08 -0.21
N ILE A 10 1.22 -11.18 0.21
CA ILE A 10 2.34 -11.43 1.11
C ILE A 10 2.16 -10.52 2.31
N VAL A 11 1.90 -11.11 3.46
CA VAL A 11 1.79 -10.37 4.73
C VAL A 11 3.13 -10.39 5.42
N THR A 12 3.60 -9.22 5.84
CA THR A 12 4.86 -9.06 6.56
C THR A 12 4.71 -8.01 7.65
N ALA A 13 5.47 -8.11 8.72
CA ALA A 13 5.41 -7.18 9.86
C ALA A 13 6.83 -6.83 10.35
N PRO A 14 7.66 -6.14 9.56
CA PRO A 14 9.07 -5.91 9.86
C PRO A 14 9.32 -5.09 11.13
N ARG A 15 8.32 -4.35 11.61
CA ARG A 15 8.36 -3.56 12.86
C ARG A 15 7.08 -3.70 13.68
N GLY A 16 6.48 -4.89 13.65
CA GLY A 16 5.24 -5.17 14.39
C GLY A 16 3.96 -4.62 13.78
N THR A 17 4.04 -3.96 12.60
CA THR A 17 2.88 -3.48 11.86
C THR A 17 2.70 -4.34 10.62
N GLU A 18 1.52 -4.92 10.46
CA GLU A 18 1.20 -5.77 9.32
C GLU A 18 1.08 -4.95 8.05
N LEU A 19 1.88 -5.33 7.07
CA LEU A 19 1.87 -4.79 5.72
C LEU A 19 1.36 -5.87 4.76
N VAL A 20 0.55 -5.48 3.79
CA VAL A 20 0.04 -6.37 2.76
C VAL A 20 0.64 -5.96 1.42
N VAL A 21 1.47 -6.82 0.86
CA VAL A 21 2.01 -6.67 -0.49
C VAL A 21 1.21 -7.57 -1.43
N VAL A 22 0.76 -7.02 -2.54
CA VAL A 22 0.16 -7.77 -3.64
C VAL A 22 1.24 -8.02 -4.68
N LYS A 23 1.41 -9.28 -5.07
CA LYS A 23 2.27 -9.69 -6.19
C LYS A 23 1.39 -10.21 -7.32
N VAL A 24 1.46 -9.56 -8.46
CA VAL A 24 0.81 -10.00 -9.71
C VAL A 24 1.86 -10.70 -10.58
N GLU A 25 1.67 -11.98 -10.85
CA GLU A 25 2.51 -12.78 -11.75
C GLU A 25 1.89 -12.82 -13.13
N THR A 26 2.72 -12.76 -14.17
CA THR A 26 2.25 -12.76 -15.55
C THR A 26 2.51 -14.08 -16.27
N SER A 27 1.91 -14.25 -17.45
CA SER A 27 2.22 -15.37 -18.35
C SER A 27 3.64 -15.33 -18.90
N GLU A 28 4.32 -14.18 -18.83
CA GLU A 28 5.72 -14.03 -19.23
C GLU A 28 6.63 -14.45 -18.06
N PRO A 29 7.51 -15.45 -18.22
CA PRO A 29 8.40 -15.89 -17.17
C PRO A 29 9.30 -14.77 -16.63
N GLY A 30 9.34 -14.60 -15.32
CA GLY A 30 10.14 -13.57 -14.65
C GLY A 30 9.51 -12.18 -14.60
N LEU A 31 8.47 -11.90 -15.38
CA LEU A 31 7.75 -10.64 -15.33
C LEU A 31 6.63 -10.68 -14.27
N TYR A 32 6.77 -9.86 -13.26
CA TYR A 32 5.77 -9.66 -12.21
C TYR A 32 5.78 -8.22 -11.72
N GLY A 33 4.71 -7.81 -11.08
CA GLY A 33 4.62 -6.53 -10.38
C GLY A 33 4.27 -6.69 -8.91
N VAL A 34 4.60 -5.67 -8.14
CA VAL A 34 4.26 -5.58 -6.72
C VAL A 34 3.56 -4.26 -6.42
N GLY A 35 2.59 -4.31 -5.50
CA GLY A 35 1.87 -3.14 -5.04
C GLY A 35 1.53 -3.25 -3.56
N CYS A 36 1.18 -2.13 -2.95
CA CYS A 36 0.84 -2.04 -1.54
C CYS A 36 -0.68 -2.01 -1.34
N ALA A 37 -1.20 -3.00 -0.60
CA ALA A 37 -2.61 -3.08 -0.22
C ALA A 37 -2.80 -2.89 1.30
N THR A 38 -1.90 -2.17 1.95
CA THR A 38 -1.85 -2.11 3.40
C THR A 38 -2.99 -1.31 4.01
N PHE A 39 -3.82 -1.98 4.81
CA PHE A 39 -4.73 -1.39 5.78
C PHE A 39 -4.50 -2.09 7.12
N THR A 40 -3.65 -1.56 7.96
CA THR A 40 -3.07 -2.22 9.13
C THR A 40 -4.11 -2.78 10.09
N GLN A 41 -5.19 -2.04 10.38
CA GLN A 41 -6.23 -2.47 11.32
C GLN A 41 -7.18 -3.56 10.76
N ARG A 42 -7.12 -3.83 9.45
CA ARG A 42 -8.01 -4.77 8.76
C ARG A 42 -7.28 -5.54 7.66
N TRP A 43 -5.99 -5.79 7.84
CA TRP A 43 -5.14 -6.42 6.84
C TRP A 43 -5.69 -7.79 6.37
N SER A 44 -6.23 -8.61 7.26
CA SER A 44 -6.80 -9.91 6.90
C SER A 44 -8.03 -9.80 5.99
N ALA A 45 -8.87 -8.78 6.20
CA ALA A 45 -10.00 -8.51 5.32
C ALA A 45 -9.53 -8.07 3.92
N VAL A 46 -8.43 -7.31 3.83
CA VAL A 46 -7.81 -6.95 2.55
C VAL A 46 -7.24 -8.17 1.84
N VAL A 47 -6.56 -9.04 2.57
CA VAL A 47 -6.05 -10.34 2.03
C VAL A 47 -7.18 -11.17 1.44
N THR A 48 -8.28 -11.31 2.16
CA THR A 48 -9.48 -12.00 1.68
C THR A 48 -10.06 -11.32 0.43
N ALA A 49 -10.19 -9.99 0.44
CA ALA A 49 -10.68 -9.24 -0.71
C ALA A 49 -9.85 -9.48 -1.97
N VAL A 50 -8.52 -9.52 -1.84
CA VAL A 50 -7.62 -9.82 -2.97
C VAL A 50 -7.75 -11.27 -3.42
N ASN A 51 -7.61 -12.22 -2.49
CA ASN A 51 -7.47 -13.64 -2.85
C ASN A 51 -8.78 -14.27 -3.31
N ASP A 52 -9.89 -13.96 -2.64
CA ASP A 52 -11.16 -14.65 -2.84
C ASP A 52 -12.06 -13.93 -3.85
N PHE A 53 -11.85 -12.61 -4.05
CA PHE A 53 -12.71 -11.81 -4.94
C PHE A 53 -11.95 -11.22 -6.13
N LEU A 54 -10.82 -10.50 -5.93
CA LEU A 54 -10.13 -9.85 -7.05
C LEU A 54 -9.33 -10.85 -7.91
N LYS A 55 -8.64 -11.78 -7.30
CA LYS A 55 -7.83 -12.78 -8.03
C LYS A 55 -8.67 -13.59 -9.04
N PRO A 56 -9.78 -14.28 -8.67
CA PRO A 56 -10.56 -15.04 -9.63
C PRO A 56 -11.18 -14.18 -10.73
N LEU A 57 -11.41 -12.88 -10.44
CA LEU A 57 -11.94 -11.93 -11.41
C LEU A 57 -10.92 -11.54 -12.47
N LEU A 58 -9.61 -11.53 -12.14
CA LEU A 58 -8.55 -10.91 -12.93
C LEU A 58 -7.63 -11.91 -13.63
N VAL A 59 -7.49 -13.14 -13.12
CA VAL A 59 -6.66 -14.17 -13.75
C VAL A 59 -7.10 -14.40 -15.18
N GLY A 60 -6.14 -14.46 -16.11
CA GLY A 60 -6.37 -14.59 -17.55
C GLY A 60 -6.55 -13.27 -18.30
N LYS A 61 -6.79 -12.14 -17.62
CA LYS A 61 -6.95 -10.83 -18.26
C LYS A 61 -5.60 -10.24 -18.68
N ALA A 62 -5.64 -9.38 -19.69
CA ALA A 62 -4.46 -8.72 -20.24
C ALA A 62 -3.90 -7.66 -19.27
N VAL A 63 -2.60 -7.71 -18.97
CA VAL A 63 -1.94 -6.83 -17.98
C VAL A 63 -1.83 -5.37 -18.42
N ASN A 64 -1.96 -5.09 -19.71
CA ASN A 64 -1.77 -3.75 -20.25
C ASN A 64 -3.02 -2.86 -20.23
N GLN A 65 -4.18 -3.42 -19.90
CA GLN A 65 -5.47 -2.70 -19.85
C GLN A 65 -5.76 -2.18 -18.42
N ILE A 66 -4.80 -1.47 -17.82
CA ILE A 66 -4.83 -1.11 -16.40
C ILE A 66 -6.09 -0.33 -16.02
N ASN A 67 -6.43 0.71 -16.78
CA ASN A 67 -7.61 1.53 -16.49
C ASN A 67 -8.93 0.72 -16.60
N ASP A 68 -9.03 -0.18 -17.59
CA ASP A 68 -10.18 -1.06 -17.74
C ASP A 68 -10.29 -2.05 -16.56
N LEU A 69 -9.18 -2.64 -16.18
CA LEU A 69 -9.11 -3.53 -15.02
C LEU A 69 -9.47 -2.81 -13.72
N TRP A 70 -9.01 -1.57 -13.55
CA TRP A 70 -9.38 -0.75 -12.40
C TRP A 70 -10.88 -0.49 -12.35
N GLN A 71 -11.47 -0.04 -13.47
CA GLN A 71 -12.92 0.16 -13.61
C GLN A 71 -13.69 -1.13 -13.33
N TYR A 72 -13.19 -2.25 -13.85
CA TYR A 72 -13.81 -3.54 -13.64
C TYR A 72 -13.79 -3.94 -12.16
N MET A 73 -12.68 -3.80 -11.47
CA MET A 73 -12.58 -4.06 -10.02
C MET A 73 -13.52 -3.18 -9.22
N MET A 74 -13.63 -1.89 -9.57
CA MET A 74 -14.51 -0.93 -8.88
C MET A 74 -15.99 -1.19 -9.14
N SER A 75 -16.36 -1.66 -10.32
CA SER A 75 -17.75 -1.80 -10.75
C SER A 75 -18.32 -3.22 -10.67
N PHE A 76 -17.47 -4.20 -10.39
CA PHE A 76 -17.84 -5.62 -10.35
C PHE A 76 -18.96 -5.94 -9.35
N SER A 77 -18.99 -5.25 -8.21
CA SER A 77 -20.00 -5.45 -7.17
C SER A 77 -20.95 -4.25 -7.08
N TYR A 78 -22.20 -4.52 -6.69
CA TYR A 78 -23.18 -3.47 -6.42
C TYR A 78 -22.73 -2.54 -5.28
N TRP A 79 -22.21 -3.09 -4.19
CA TRP A 79 -21.64 -2.35 -3.07
C TRP A 79 -20.17 -2.04 -3.33
N ARG A 80 -19.82 -0.77 -3.33
CA ARG A 80 -18.52 -0.26 -3.73
C ARG A 80 -17.91 0.59 -2.66
N ASN A 81 -16.61 0.89 -2.82
CA ASN A 81 -15.83 1.73 -1.93
C ASN A 81 -15.52 1.12 -0.56
N GLY A 82 -15.03 1.94 0.33
CA GLY A 82 -14.56 1.57 1.65
C GLY A 82 -13.09 1.17 1.69
N PRO A 83 -12.47 1.29 2.88
CA PRO A 83 -11.01 1.16 2.99
C PRO A 83 -10.50 -0.24 2.65
N VAL A 84 -11.25 -1.30 2.93
CA VAL A 84 -10.82 -2.66 2.60
C VAL A 84 -10.73 -2.86 1.10
N LEU A 85 -11.83 -2.57 0.37
CA LEU A 85 -11.87 -2.78 -1.08
C LEU A 85 -10.94 -1.82 -1.81
N ASN A 86 -10.89 -0.55 -1.41
CA ASN A 86 -10.02 0.43 -2.06
C ASN A 86 -8.53 0.09 -1.89
N ASN A 87 -8.10 -0.39 -0.70
CA ASN A 87 -6.72 -0.86 -0.53
C ASN A 87 -6.43 -2.13 -1.34
N ALA A 88 -7.37 -3.07 -1.39
CA ALA A 88 -7.21 -4.28 -2.20
C ALA A 88 -7.03 -3.93 -3.70
N ILE A 89 -7.88 -3.05 -4.23
CA ILE A 89 -7.79 -2.57 -5.63
C ILE A 89 -6.48 -1.81 -5.86
N ALA A 90 -6.10 -0.90 -4.95
CA ALA A 90 -4.86 -0.13 -5.06
C ALA A 90 -3.63 -1.03 -5.16
N GLY A 91 -3.54 -2.09 -4.33
CA GLY A 91 -2.41 -3.01 -4.40
C GLY A 91 -2.32 -3.76 -5.72
N VAL A 92 -3.44 -4.13 -6.33
CA VAL A 92 -3.44 -4.74 -7.67
C VAL A 92 -3.10 -3.72 -8.75
N ASP A 93 -3.66 -2.53 -8.68
CA ASP A 93 -3.42 -1.44 -9.64
C ASP A 93 -1.94 -1.02 -9.66
N GLU A 94 -1.35 -0.78 -8.48
CA GLU A 94 0.09 -0.50 -8.35
C GLU A 94 0.95 -1.61 -8.95
N ALA A 95 0.61 -2.88 -8.71
CA ALA A 95 1.33 -4.01 -9.28
C ALA A 95 1.22 -4.06 -10.81
N LEU A 96 0.09 -3.70 -11.39
CA LEU A 96 -0.08 -3.60 -12.85
C LEU A 96 0.74 -2.44 -13.43
N TRP A 97 0.80 -1.30 -12.76
CA TRP A 97 1.67 -0.19 -13.15
C TRP A 97 3.16 -0.54 -13.04
N ASP A 98 3.57 -1.31 -12.02
CA ASP A 98 4.93 -1.83 -11.90
C ASP A 98 5.29 -2.77 -13.07
N ILE A 99 4.36 -3.66 -13.47
CA ILE A 99 4.51 -4.47 -14.69
C ILE A 99 4.67 -3.58 -15.91
N LYS A 100 3.84 -2.55 -16.05
CA LYS A 100 3.89 -1.61 -17.18
C LYS A 100 5.24 -0.92 -17.27
N GLY A 101 5.76 -0.44 -16.14
CA GLY A 101 7.09 0.17 -16.05
C GLY A 101 8.20 -0.79 -16.48
N LYS A 102 8.17 -2.02 -15.98
CA LYS A 102 9.13 -3.07 -16.35
C LYS A 102 9.08 -3.41 -17.83
N MET A 103 7.89 -3.52 -18.41
CA MET A 103 7.72 -3.75 -19.86
C MET A 103 8.24 -2.59 -20.71
N ALA A 104 8.10 -1.36 -20.21
CA ALA A 104 8.58 -0.15 -20.90
C ALA A 104 10.06 0.14 -20.63
N GLY A 105 10.72 -0.58 -19.72
CA GLY A 105 12.10 -0.33 -19.31
C GLY A 105 12.29 1.00 -18.56
N MET A 106 11.23 1.52 -17.91
CA MET A 106 11.27 2.79 -17.21
C MET A 106 10.50 2.74 -15.86
N PRO A 107 10.88 3.55 -14.89
CA PRO A 107 10.16 3.62 -13.61
C PRO A 107 8.78 4.26 -13.80
N VAL A 108 7.83 3.91 -12.91
CA VAL A 108 6.43 4.36 -13.00
C VAL A 108 6.32 5.89 -13.03
N TYR A 109 7.15 6.62 -12.28
CA TYR A 109 7.07 8.09 -12.29
C TYR A 109 7.36 8.70 -13.68
N GLU A 110 8.19 8.06 -14.51
CA GLU A 110 8.43 8.49 -15.90
C GLU A 110 7.18 8.26 -16.77
N LEU A 111 6.47 7.15 -16.55
CA LEU A 111 5.19 6.89 -17.23
C LEU A 111 4.12 7.94 -16.86
N LEU A 112 4.23 8.54 -15.67
CA LEU A 112 3.30 9.53 -15.16
C LEU A 112 3.68 10.98 -15.49
N GLY A 113 4.74 11.19 -16.27
CA GLY A 113 5.15 12.53 -16.72
C GLY A 113 6.48 13.03 -16.16
N GLY A 114 7.21 12.17 -15.47
CA GLY A 114 8.58 12.46 -15.01
C GLY A 114 8.70 12.98 -13.59
N LYS A 115 9.93 13.23 -13.21
CA LYS A 115 10.30 13.63 -11.85
C LYS A 115 10.11 15.14 -11.65
N CYS A 116 9.45 15.53 -10.56
CA CYS A 116 9.30 16.94 -10.19
C CYS A 116 10.21 17.36 -9.02
N ARG A 117 10.92 16.44 -8.38
CA ARG A 117 11.87 16.68 -7.28
C ARG A 117 12.83 15.52 -7.10
N GLU A 118 13.99 15.77 -6.51
CA GLU A 118 14.99 14.72 -6.24
C GLU A 118 14.71 13.96 -4.94
N GLY A 119 14.02 14.54 -4.00
CA GLY A 119 13.68 13.94 -2.73
C GLY A 119 12.40 14.50 -2.13
N VAL A 120 11.82 13.75 -1.21
CA VAL A 120 10.65 14.16 -0.43
C VAL A 120 11.07 14.32 1.02
N ALA A 121 10.68 15.43 1.64
CA ALA A 121 10.92 15.65 3.06
C ALA A 121 10.17 14.57 3.87
N ALA A 122 10.92 13.88 4.72
CA ALA A 122 10.37 12.92 5.64
C ALA A 122 10.05 13.55 7.00
N TYR A 123 9.04 13.06 7.67
CA TYR A 123 8.74 13.42 9.05
C TYR A 123 8.68 12.18 9.95
N ARG A 124 8.83 12.40 11.25
CA ARG A 124 8.70 11.35 12.27
C ARG A 124 7.56 11.69 13.23
N HIS A 125 6.97 10.66 13.81
CA HIS A 125 6.02 10.81 14.91
C HIS A 125 6.78 10.73 16.22
N ALA A 126 6.65 11.74 17.06
CA ALA A 126 7.12 11.72 18.43
C ALA A 126 5.93 11.49 19.34
N ASP A 127 5.91 10.35 19.99
CA ASP A 127 4.87 9.89 20.91
C ASP A 127 5.47 9.72 22.28
N GLY A 128 4.66 9.94 23.33
CA GLY A 128 5.04 9.72 24.72
C GLY A 128 3.84 9.78 25.64
N ARG A 129 3.98 9.22 26.82
CA ARG A 129 2.93 9.22 27.86
C ARG A 129 2.82 10.56 28.59
N ASN A 130 3.90 11.35 28.57
CA ASN A 130 4.03 12.66 29.18
C ASN A 130 4.90 13.59 28.34
N PHE A 131 5.00 14.85 28.74
CA PHE A 131 5.77 15.85 27.98
C PHE A 131 7.26 15.54 27.92
N GLU A 132 7.83 15.00 28.99
CA GLU A 132 9.25 14.68 29.09
C GLU A 132 9.63 13.57 28.12
N GLU A 133 8.81 12.51 28.02
CA GLU A 133 9.02 11.43 27.05
C GLU A 133 8.91 11.93 25.59
N VAL A 134 7.92 12.78 25.32
CA VAL A 134 7.74 13.39 24.00
C VAL A 134 8.94 14.27 23.64
N GLU A 135 9.41 15.11 24.57
CA GLU A 135 10.57 15.98 24.37
C GLU A 135 11.84 15.16 24.07
N GLN A 136 12.09 14.09 24.85
CA GLN A 136 13.22 13.19 24.58
C GLN A 136 13.13 12.53 23.22
N CYS A 137 11.93 12.11 22.81
CA CYS A 137 11.70 11.53 21.49
C CYS A 137 11.95 12.54 20.37
N ILE A 138 11.50 13.79 20.53
CA ILE A 138 11.76 14.90 19.59
C ILE A 138 13.26 15.13 19.47
N GLN A 139 13.97 15.29 20.60
CA GLN A 139 15.40 15.56 20.60
C GLN A 139 16.16 14.44 19.88
N GLY A 140 15.82 13.18 20.15
CA GLY A 140 16.43 12.04 19.47
C GLY A 140 16.22 12.04 17.95
N TYR A 141 15.11 12.58 17.46
CA TYR A 141 14.90 12.72 16.01
C TYR A 141 15.62 13.93 15.43
N LEU A 142 15.71 15.03 16.16
CA LEU A 142 16.52 16.20 15.76
C LEU A 142 17.99 15.82 15.61
N ASP A 143 18.53 15.06 16.57
CA ASP A 143 19.91 14.57 16.55
C ASP A 143 20.18 13.64 15.35
N GLN A 144 19.16 12.92 14.86
CA GLN A 144 19.22 12.12 13.63
C GLN A 144 19.05 12.95 12.35
N GLY A 145 18.84 14.28 12.44
CA GLY A 145 18.72 15.19 11.32
C GLY A 145 17.31 15.34 10.75
N TYR A 146 16.28 14.81 11.39
CA TYR A 146 14.89 15.07 10.99
C TYR A 146 14.51 16.51 11.28
N ARG A 147 13.88 17.18 10.31
CA ARG A 147 13.43 18.57 10.43
C ARG A 147 11.94 18.73 10.69
N TYR A 148 11.17 17.69 10.38
CA TYR A 148 9.73 17.70 10.51
C TYR A 148 9.33 16.60 11.49
N ILE A 149 8.68 17.00 12.58
CA ILE A 149 8.27 16.09 13.65
C ILE A 149 6.81 16.35 13.95
N ARG A 150 6.00 15.32 13.84
CA ARG A 150 4.61 15.34 14.27
C ARG A 150 4.54 14.88 15.72
N VAL A 151 4.05 15.75 16.56
CA VAL A 151 3.96 15.49 18.00
C VAL A 151 2.59 14.95 18.35
N HIS A 152 2.58 13.85 19.09
CA HIS A 152 1.39 13.36 19.79
C HIS A 152 1.67 13.42 21.29
N CYS A 153 0.91 14.25 21.99
CA CYS A 153 0.96 14.32 23.44
C CYS A 153 -0.27 13.67 24.03
N ASN A 154 -0.04 12.80 25.02
CA ASN A 154 -1.08 11.99 25.60
C ASN A 154 -1.64 10.91 24.63
N THR A 155 -2.40 10.02 25.13
CA THR A 155 -2.93 8.79 24.53
C THR A 155 -3.77 8.95 23.25
N TYR A 156 -3.51 9.98 22.47
CA TYR A 156 -4.18 10.15 21.19
C TYR A 156 -3.90 8.94 20.28
N GLY A 157 -4.94 8.32 19.80
CA GLY A 157 -4.87 7.19 18.90
C GLY A 157 -4.60 5.84 19.57
N GLY A 158 -3.83 5.77 20.64
CA GLY A 158 -3.62 4.56 21.42
C GLY A 158 -4.79 4.26 22.35
N ASN A 159 -5.42 5.32 22.77
CA ASN A 159 -6.56 5.26 23.66
C ASN A 159 -7.80 5.82 22.98
N MET A 160 -8.24 5.19 21.95
CA MET A 160 -9.51 5.52 21.30
C MET A 160 -10.71 5.10 22.19
N GLY A 161 -10.57 5.15 23.51
CA GLY A 161 -11.60 4.95 24.52
C GLY A 161 -12.43 3.66 24.42
N ILE A 162 -12.55 3.14 23.22
CA ILE A 162 -13.34 1.97 22.84
C ILE A 162 -12.51 0.67 22.86
N MET A 163 -11.19 0.80 22.85
CA MET A 163 -10.28 -0.36 22.68
C MET A 163 -9.62 -0.81 23.99
N ASN A 164 -9.87 -0.13 25.11
CA ASN A 164 -9.29 -0.41 26.42
C ASN A 164 -10.33 -0.84 27.48
N ASN A 165 -11.40 -1.46 27.06
CA ASN A 165 -12.31 -2.15 27.97
C ASN A 165 -12.06 -3.65 27.95
#